data_3308e7c93d8716c1ea73b0c11e80dd04
#
_entry.id   3308e7c93d8716c1ea73b0c11e80dd04
#
_cell.length_a   1.000
_cell.length_b   1.000
_cell.length_c   1.000
_cell.angle_alpha   90.00
_cell.angle_beta   90.00
_cell.angle_gamma   90.00
#
_symmetry.space_group_name_H-M   'P 1'
#
loop_
_entity.id
_entity.type
_entity.pdbx_description
1 polymer ?
#
loop_
_entity_poly.entity_id
_entity_poly.type
_entity_poly.pdbx_seq_one_letter_code
_entity_poly.pdbx_strand_id
1 'polypeptide(L)'
;MGSGRHGLTVEQIYQLAEFQEFKCPLSGMDLVVKDGEIYDPKTNKRIVIDHDHQTGFIRGLLIQKVNWLVDQWQQNSYGILSMPHEILDYKENPPAVKILGKITYV
;
A
#
# COMPACT_ATOMS: atom_id res chain seq x y z
N MET A 1 -0.49 22.00 4.18
CA MET A 1 -1.08 21.18 3.16
C MET A 1 -0.06 20.22 2.57
N GLY A 2 -0.34 18.92 2.60
CA GLY A 2 0.57 17.96 2.05
C GLY A 2 0.63 18.02 0.55
N SER A 3 1.80 17.81 -0.02
CA SER A 3 1.94 17.58 -1.45
C SER A 3 1.71 16.10 -1.73
N GLY A 4 1.48 15.75 -2.99
CA GLY A 4 1.37 14.35 -3.39
C GLY A 4 2.68 13.61 -3.18
N ARG A 5 2.62 12.29 -3.21
CA ARG A 5 3.79 11.42 -3.03
C ARG A 5 3.81 10.36 -4.13
N HIS A 6 5.00 10.16 -4.69
CA HIS A 6 5.28 9.01 -5.55
C HIS A 6 4.28 8.83 -6.71
N GLY A 7 3.82 9.93 -7.29
CA GLY A 7 2.89 9.88 -8.42
C GLY A 7 1.43 10.02 -8.05
N LEU A 8 1.09 10.02 -6.76
CA LEU A 8 -0.29 10.24 -6.29
C LEU A 8 -0.46 11.68 -5.78
N THR A 9 -1.58 12.29 -6.11
CA THR A 9 -1.98 13.55 -5.49
C THR A 9 -2.48 13.28 -4.07
N VAL A 10 -2.60 14.33 -3.27
CA VAL A 10 -3.17 14.22 -1.92
C VAL A 10 -4.57 13.62 -1.97
N GLU A 11 -5.39 14.09 -2.91
CA GLU A 11 -6.74 13.58 -3.10
C GLU A 11 -6.76 12.09 -3.43
N GLN A 12 -5.84 11.65 -4.28
CA GLN A 12 -5.74 10.23 -4.64
C GLN A 12 -5.32 9.37 -3.46
N ILE A 13 -4.40 9.87 -2.64
CA ILE A 13 -3.98 9.16 -1.41
C ILE A 13 -5.19 8.99 -0.48
N TYR A 14 -5.98 10.04 -0.29
CA TYR A 14 -7.18 9.95 0.55
C TYR A 14 -8.24 9.05 -0.05
N GLN A 15 -8.45 9.11 -1.36
CA GLN A 15 -9.38 8.21 -2.05
C GLN A 15 -8.98 6.75 -1.84
N LEU A 16 -7.70 6.45 -1.95
CA LEU A 16 -7.19 5.11 -1.75
C LEU A 16 -7.35 4.66 -0.29
N ALA A 17 -7.03 5.54 0.66
CA ALA A 17 -7.22 5.24 2.08
C ALA A 17 -8.69 4.95 2.38
N GLU A 18 -9.59 5.76 1.84
CA GLU A 18 -11.04 5.57 2.02
C GLU A 18 -11.50 4.24 1.41
N PHE A 19 -11.01 3.90 0.22
CA PHE A 19 -11.31 2.63 -0.41
C PHE A 19 -10.84 1.45 0.44
N GLN A 20 -9.73 1.60 1.13
CA GLN A 20 -9.19 0.59 2.07
C GLN A 20 -9.86 0.68 3.45
N GLU A 21 -10.88 1.54 3.61
CA GLU A 21 -11.59 1.77 4.87
C GLU A 21 -10.64 2.24 5.99
N PHE A 22 -9.60 3.01 5.62
CA PHE A 22 -8.56 3.48 6.53
C PHE A 22 -7.92 2.33 7.31
N LYS A 23 -7.68 1.22 6.61
CA LYS A 23 -7.02 0.05 7.17
C LYS A 23 -5.95 -0.46 6.20
N CYS A 24 -4.91 -1.07 6.77
CA CYS A 24 -3.93 -1.79 5.98
C CYS A 24 -4.62 -3.02 5.38
N PRO A 25 -4.60 -3.19 4.05
CA PRO A 25 -5.39 -4.26 3.42
C PRO A 25 -4.92 -5.67 3.76
N LEU A 26 -3.70 -5.83 4.26
CA LEU A 26 -3.18 -7.15 4.59
C LEU A 26 -3.22 -7.47 6.08
N SER A 27 -3.04 -6.47 6.94
CA SER A 27 -3.06 -6.69 8.39
C SER A 27 -4.39 -6.33 9.03
N GLY A 28 -5.20 -5.51 8.37
CA GLY A 28 -6.45 -5.01 8.92
C GLY A 28 -6.25 -3.96 10.01
N MET A 29 -5.01 -3.52 10.24
CA MET A 29 -4.72 -2.51 11.25
C MET A 29 -5.16 -1.14 10.79
N ASP A 30 -5.69 -0.34 11.73
CA ASP A 30 -6.18 0.99 11.43
C ASP A 30 -5.07 1.93 10.99
N LEU A 31 -5.42 2.81 10.06
CA LEU A 31 -4.57 3.93 9.65
C LEU A 31 -5.23 5.21 10.15
N VAL A 32 -4.43 6.16 10.63
CA VAL A 32 -4.97 7.42 11.16
C VAL A 32 -4.42 8.61 10.39
N VAL A 33 -5.24 9.66 10.30
CA VAL A 33 -4.84 10.91 9.65
C VAL A 33 -4.37 11.90 10.71
N LYS A 34 -3.19 12.47 10.49
CA LYS A 34 -2.59 13.46 11.39
C LYS A 34 -1.89 14.52 10.54
N ASP A 35 -2.29 15.76 10.70
CA ASP A 35 -1.65 16.88 9.99
C ASP A 35 -1.58 16.68 8.47
N GLY A 36 -2.64 16.11 7.90
CA GLY A 36 -2.74 15.89 6.47
C GLY A 36 -1.96 14.68 5.97
N GLU A 37 -1.35 13.92 6.86
CA GLU A 37 -0.62 12.69 6.53
C GLU A 37 -1.28 11.49 7.18
N ILE A 38 -1.02 10.30 6.64
CA ILE A 38 -1.59 9.06 7.15
C ILE A 38 -0.50 8.25 7.85
N TYR A 39 -0.81 7.79 9.06
CA TYR A 39 0.15 7.11 9.93
C TYR A 39 -0.38 5.77 10.43
N ASP A 40 0.56 4.90 10.80
CA ASP A 40 0.30 3.74 11.61
C ASP A 40 0.22 4.20 13.07
N PRO A 41 -0.93 4.08 13.73
CA PRO A 41 -1.08 4.60 15.09
C PRO A 41 -0.23 3.86 16.13
N LYS A 42 0.20 2.64 15.86
CA LYS A 42 1.00 1.87 16.80
C LYS A 42 2.47 2.28 16.82
N THR A 43 3.02 2.61 15.66
CA THR A 43 4.45 2.98 15.56
C THR A 43 4.64 4.47 15.36
N ASN A 44 3.56 5.20 15.06
CA ASN A 44 3.58 6.61 14.70
C ASN A 44 4.46 6.89 13.47
N LYS A 45 4.63 5.90 12.60
CA LYS A 45 5.36 6.03 11.34
C LYS A 45 4.37 6.23 10.20
N ARG A 46 4.77 7.02 9.20
CA ARG A 46 3.92 7.23 8.02
C ARG A 46 3.71 5.92 7.27
N ILE A 47 2.53 5.80 6.63
CA ILE A 47 2.25 4.65 5.79
C ILE A 47 3.17 4.66 4.56
N VAL A 48 3.31 3.50 3.95
CA VAL A 48 4.09 3.32 2.74
C VAL A 48 3.15 3.26 1.54
N ILE A 49 3.51 3.93 0.47
CA ILE A 49 2.83 3.78 -0.82
C ILE A 49 3.54 2.63 -1.52
N ASP A 50 2.91 1.46 -1.49
CA ASP A 50 3.49 0.23 -2.02
C ASP A 50 3.34 0.16 -3.54
N HIS A 51 4.34 -0.38 -4.22
CA HIS A 51 4.32 -0.53 -5.67
C HIS A 51 4.92 -1.86 -6.09
N ASP A 52 4.54 -2.32 -7.27
CA ASP A 52 5.11 -3.51 -7.88
C ASP A 52 6.49 -3.16 -8.43
N HIS A 53 7.51 -3.92 -8.03
CA HIS A 53 8.89 -3.63 -8.42
C HIS A 53 9.18 -3.98 -9.89
N GLN A 54 8.34 -4.79 -10.51
CA GLN A 54 8.51 -5.14 -11.93
C GLN A 54 7.82 -4.16 -12.86
N THR A 55 6.57 -3.80 -12.55
CA THR A 55 5.79 -2.91 -13.40
C THR A 55 5.90 -1.45 -13.00
N GLY A 56 6.22 -1.17 -11.73
CA GLY A 56 6.26 0.17 -11.18
C GLY A 56 4.89 0.72 -10.84
N PHE A 57 3.82 -0.06 -10.98
CA PHE A 57 2.48 0.42 -10.66
C PHE A 57 2.21 0.40 -9.16
N ILE A 58 1.55 1.47 -8.69
CA ILE A 58 1.17 1.60 -7.28
C ILE A 58 0.11 0.56 -6.95
N ARG A 59 0.27 -0.13 -5.82
CA ARG A 59 -0.64 -1.18 -5.37
C ARG A 59 -1.57 -0.74 -4.25
N GLY A 60 -1.05 -0.05 -3.25
CA GLY A 60 -1.88 0.34 -2.12
C GLY A 60 -1.09 1.03 -1.01
N LEU A 61 -1.78 1.30 0.09
CA LEU A 61 -1.18 1.93 1.27
C LEU A 61 -1.00 0.86 2.35
N LEU A 62 0.23 0.64 2.79
CA LEU A 62 0.58 -0.37 3.78
C LEU A 62 1.29 0.26 4.97
N ILE A 63 1.16 -0.34 6.15
CA ILE A 63 2.06 -0.01 7.26
C ILE A 63 3.45 -0.54 6.93
N GLN A 64 4.49 0.10 7.48
CA GLN A 64 5.87 -0.22 7.10
C GLN A 64 6.25 -1.68 7.32
N LYS A 65 5.83 -2.27 8.41
CA LYS A 65 6.12 -3.67 8.71
C LYS A 65 5.52 -4.61 7.65
N VAL A 66 4.29 -4.35 7.23
CA VAL A 66 3.60 -5.17 6.23
C VAL A 66 4.27 -4.99 4.87
N ASN A 67 4.64 -3.76 4.52
CA ASN A 67 5.35 -3.51 3.27
C ASN A 67 6.66 -4.31 3.21
N TRP A 68 7.39 -4.33 4.31
CA TRP A 68 8.63 -5.12 4.40
C TRP A 68 8.35 -6.61 4.18
N LEU A 69 7.29 -7.15 4.78
CA LEU A 69 6.92 -8.55 4.59
C LEU A 69 6.56 -8.87 3.13
N VAL A 70 5.82 -7.98 2.48
CA VAL A 70 5.46 -8.15 1.07
C VAL A 70 6.72 -8.17 0.20
N ASP A 71 7.67 -7.27 0.49
CA ASP A 71 8.94 -7.22 -0.25
C ASP A 71 9.76 -8.48 -0.06
N GLN A 72 9.75 -9.07 1.13
CA GLN A 72 10.44 -10.34 1.39
C GLN A 72 9.91 -11.46 0.49
N TRP A 73 8.60 -11.56 0.34
CA TRP A 73 8.00 -12.54 -0.57
C TRP A 73 8.35 -12.30 -2.02
N GLN A 74 8.65 -11.07 -2.39
CA GLN A 74 9.04 -10.72 -3.74
C GLN A 74 10.54 -10.98 -4.00
N GLN A 75 11.39 -10.58 -3.05
CA GLN A 75 12.85 -10.59 -3.22
C GLN A 75 13.48 -11.96 -2.96
N ASN A 76 12.94 -12.72 -2.03
CA ASN A 76 13.54 -13.99 -1.61
C ASN A 76 13.13 -15.17 -2.47
N SER A 77 12.51 -14.92 -3.59
CA SER A 77 12.15 -15.94 -4.59
C SER A 77 11.36 -17.11 -4.02
N TYR A 78 10.55 -16.89 -3.00
CA TYR A 78 9.62 -17.90 -2.55
C TYR A 78 8.69 -18.24 -3.71
N GLY A 79 8.47 -19.51 -3.94
CA GLY A 79 7.56 -19.93 -4.99
C GLY A 79 6.14 -19.40 -4.73
N ILE A 80 5.42 -19.17 -5.82
CA ILE A 80 4.05 -18.69 -5.75
C ILE A 80 3.17 -19.61 -4.89
N LEU A 81 3.48 -20.91 -4.90
CA LEU A 81 2.74 -21.91 -4.13
C LEU A 81 2.90 -21.77 -2.62
N SER A 82 3.99 -21.13 -2.17
CA SER A 82 4.22 -20.89 -0.74
C SER A 82 3.82 -19.50 -0.30
N MET A 83 3.39 -18.64 -1.21
CA MET A 83 2.96 -17.29 -0.88
C MET A 83 1.59 -17.31 -0.19
N PRO A 84 1.42 -16.61 0.94
CA PRO A 84 0.11 -16.50 1.56
C PRO A 84 -0.93 -15.98 0.57
N HIS A 85 -2.12 -16.56 0.61
CA HIS A 85 -3.21 -16.24 -0.32
C HIS A 85 -3.53 -14.73 -0.31
N GLU A 86 -3.55 -14.12 0.86
CA GLU A 86 -3.86 -12.70 1.03
C GLU A 86 -2.84 -11.81 0.31
N ILE A 87 -1.56 -12.17 0.38
CA ILE A 87 -0.51 -11.42 -0.30
C ILE A 87 -0.63 -11.59 -1.81
N LEU A 88 -0.90 -12.80 -2.26
CA LEU A 88 -1.08 -13.07 -3.69
C LEU A 88 -2.27 -12.29 -4.24
N ASP A 89 -3.40 -12.31 -3.55
CA ASP A 89 -4.58 -11.57 -3.98
C ASP A 89 -4.32 -10.06 -4.01
N TYR A 90 -3.64 -9.54 -3.00
CA TYR A 90 -3.27 -8.13 -2.97
C TYR A 90 -2.40 -7.75 -4.18
N LYS A 91 -1.45 -8.60 -4.54
CA LYS A 91 -0.56 -8.34 -5.68
C LYS A 91 -1.28 -8.43 -7.02
N GLU A 92 -2.21 -9.37 -7.16
CA GLU A 92 -2.94 -9.57 -8.40
C GLU A 92 -4.09 -8.57 -8.59
N ASN A 93 -4.70 -8.16 -7.48
CA ASN A 93 -5.87 -7.27 -7.49
C ASN A 93 -5.65 -6.11 -6.53
N PRO A 94 -4.63 -5.27 -6.76
CA PRO A 94 -4.29 -4.21 -5.81
C PRO A 94 -5.36 -3.13 -5.70
N PRO A 95 -5.62 -2.63 -4.49
CA PRO A 95 -6.64 -1.59 -4.27
C PRO A 95 -6.45 -0.35 -5.13
N ALA A 96 -5.22 0.10 -5.31
CA ALA A 96 -4.96 1.30 -6.09
C ALA A 96 -5.41 1.16 -7.55
N VAL A 97 -5.17 -0.02 -8.14
CA VAL A 97 -5.60 -0.25 -9.53
C VAL A 97 -7.11 -0.29 -9.63
N LYS A 98 -7.78 -0.83 -8.60
CA LYS A 98 -9.26 -0.90 -8.59
C LYS A 98 -9.91 0.48 -8.55
N ILE A 99 -9.37 1.42 -7.77
CA ILE A 99 -10.00 2.71 -7.54
C ILE A 99 -9.38 3.83 -8.39
N LEU A 100 -8.11 3.78 -8.69
CA LEU A 100 -7.39 4.85 -9.38
C LEU A 100 -6.86 4.46 -10.75
N GLY A 101 -6.86 3.15 -11.08
CA GLY A 101 -6.22 2.66 -12.30
C GLY A 101 -4.71 2.46 -12.09
N LYS A 102 -4.01 2.25 -13.19
CA LYS A 102 -2.57 1.99 -13.16
C LYS A 102 -1.80 3.31 -13.10
N ILE A 103 -1.24 3.62 -11.95
CA ILE A 103 -0.44 4.83 -11.73
C ILE A 103 0.99 4.41 -11.42
N THR A 104 1.95 4.98 -12.16
CA THR A 104 3.36 4.67 -11.97
C THR A 104 3.91 5.36 -10.74
N TYR A 105 4.61 4.58 -9.92
CA TYR A 105 5.33 5.09 -8.75
C TYR A 105 6.55 5.88 -9.22
N VAL A 106 6.71 7.08 -8.72
CA VAL A 106 7.87 7.93 -9.06
C VAL A 106 8.64 8.37 -7.85
#